data_15b9d7d6e447908c86116095ec7f6787
#
_entry.id   15b9d7d6e447908c86116095ec7f6787
#
_cell.length_a   1.000
_cell.length_b   1.000
_cell.length_c   1.000
_cell.angle_alpha   90.00
_cell.angle_beta   90.00
_cell.angle_gamma   90.00
#
_symmetry.space_group_name_H-M   'P 1'
#
loop_
_entity.id
_entity.type
_entity.pdbx_description
1 polymer ?
#
loop_
_entity_poly.entity_id
_entity_poly.type
_entity_poly.pdbx_seq_one_letter_code
_entity_poly.pdbx_strand_id
1 'polypeptide(L)'
;MCIRDSDQIVLSVEAAQERFESIGFGDPDAAIRHVQALTAGVGRAAKINRIILPAVLQWLGEGQNPDMGLLNWRKLEENFGTESGYLGFLRDSTSAAQRLCHILSNSRFLGDALNKSVESISWLGDDDNLQARTREALDVQTGSALERFGSNINEFATSMRAMRRHEIERIGLSWMSGVISDSDSLKAMTDVYDAIIDASLTWAVRHQIAEFGVETAPAGITVIAMGRYGGREVNFSSDADAILIYRPADDADDGQANAFAKKVVEDLRNILQGPTTLEPKIELDLDLRPEGKNGPLVRSYASCEEYYESWASTWERQALLRARYAAGDAELARDFLINIADPLRYPTTELTEAE
;
A
#
# COMPACT_ATOMS: atom_id res chain seq x y z
N MET A 1 26.41 -35.86 -43.78
CA MET A 1 27.13 -35.23 -42.65
C MET A 1 26.11 -35.06 -41.55
N CYS A 2 26.03 -36.06 -40.62
CA CYS A 2 25.05 -36.10 -39.57
C CYS A 2 25.42 -35.12 -38.48
N ILE A 3 24.58 -34.13 -38.25
CA ILE A 3 24.61 -33.31 -37.04
C ILE A 3 24.03 -34.23 -35.95
N ARG A 4 24.89 -34.69 -35.03
CA ARG A 4 24.46 -35.41 -33.82
C ARG A 4 23.64 -34.44 -32.99
N ASP A 5 22.40 -34.84 -32.74
CA ASP A 5 21.59 -34.27 -31.66
C ASP A 5 22.35 -34.43 -30.34
N SER A 6 22.49 -33.32 -29.63
CA SER A 6 23.06 -33.32 -28.29
C SER A 6 22.26 -34.26 -27.40
N ASP A 7 22.95 -35.21 -26.77
CA ASP A 7 22.38 -36.13 -25.78
C ASP A 7 21.62 -35.35 -24.70
N GLN A 8 20.31 -35.33 -24.82
CA GLN A 8 19.46 -34.91 -23.69
C GLN A 8 19.56 -36.03 -22.64
N ILE A 9 20.25 -35.76 -21.55
CA ILE A 9 20.25 -36.63 -20.38
C ILE A 9 18.81 -36.59 -19.85
N VAL A 10 18.01 -37.59 -20.15
CA VAL A 10 16.70 -37.80 -19.58
C VAL A 10 16.90 -38.41 -18.20
N LEU A 11 16.77 -37.61 -17.14
CA LEU A 11 16.81 -38.11 -15.77
C LEU A 11 15.62 -39.08 -15.56
N SER A 12 15.83 -40.16 -14.81
CA SER A 12 14.70 -40.95 -14.30
C SER A 12 13.83 -40.10 -13.37
N VAL A 13 12.58 -40.49 -13.14
CA VAL A 13 11.66 -39.77 -12.24
C VAL A 13 12.26 -39.67 -10.84
N GLU A 14 12.86 -40.76 -10.37
CA GLU A 14 13.50 -40.82 -9.05
C GLU A 14 14.69 -39.85 -8.96
N ALA A 15 15.55 -39.81 -9.97
CA ALA A 15 16.70 -38.90 -10.01
C ALA A 15 16.24 -37.42 -10.10
N ALA A 16 15.11 -37.15 -10.76
CA ALA A 16 14.51 -35.82 -10.79
C ALA A 16 13.95 -35.43 -9.42
N GLN A 17 13.25 -36.33 -8.72
CA GLN A 17 12.74 -36.12 -7.36
C GLN A 17 13.88 -35.81 -6.39
N GLU A 18 14.90 -36.66 -6.33
CA GLU A 18 16.10 -36.44 -5.48
C GLU A 18 16.74 -35.07 -5.76
N ARG A 19 16.79 -34.65 -7.03
CA ARG A 19 17.34 -33.33 -7.40
C ARG A 19 16.48 -32.19 -6.85
N PHE A 20 15.14 -32.25 -6.99
CA PHE A 20 14.24 -31.25 -6.44
C PHE A 20 14.32 -31.17 -4.92
N GLU A 21 14.33 -32.30 -4.22
CA GLU A 21 14.54 -32.36 -2.77
C GLU A 21 15.85 -31.70 -2.36
N SER A 22 16.96 -31.99 -3.08
CA SER A 22 18.28 -31.43 -2.78
C SER A 22 18.39 -29.92 -2.91
N ILE A 23 17.51 -29.29 -3.68
CA ILE A 23 17.44 -27.82 -3.85
C ILE A 23 16.29 -27.19 -3.07
N GLY A 24 15.60 -27.94 -2.20
CA GLY A 24 14.69 -27.40 -1.20
C GLY A 24 13.20 -27.48 -1.53
N PHE A 25 12.78 -28.17 -2.61
CA PHE A 25 11.36 -28.37 -2.91
C PHE A 25 10.74 -29.39 -1.97
N GLY A 26 9.57 -29.08 -1.41
CA GLY A 26 8.83 -29.95 -0.50
C GLY A 26 7.87 -30.92 -1.22
N ASP A 27 7.45 -30.60 -2.48
CA ASP A 27 6.63 -31.47 -3.34
C ASP A 27 7.31 -31.67 -4.71
N PRO A 28 8.31 -32.58 -4.79
CA PRO A 28 9.03 -32.86 -6.03
C PRO A 28 8.16 -33.28 -7.20
N ASP A 29 7.07 -34.01 -6.92
CA ASP A 29 6.13 -34.45 -7.96
C ASP A 29 5.36 -33.28 -8.57
N ALA A 30 4.91 -32.33 -7.76
CA ALA A 30 4.31 -31.10 -8.25
C ALA A 30 5.34 -30.26 -9.04
N ALA A 31 6.56 -30.15 -8.55
CA ALA A 31 7.65 -29.42 -9.23
C ALA A 31 7.92 -30.02 -10.62
N ILE A 32 8.01 -31.35 -10.75
CA ILE A 32 8.18 -32.04 -12.03
C ILE A 32 7.02 -31.70 -12.98
N ARG A 33 5.76 -31.78 -12.51
CA ARG A 33 4.58 -31.42 -13.31
C ARG A 33 4.61 -29.97 -13.78
N HIS A 34 5.04 -29.03 -12.93
CA HIS A 34 5.15 -27.63 -13.30
C HIS A 34 6.23 -27.42 -14.38
N VAL A 35 7.41 -27.99 -14.20
CA VAL A 35 8.52 -27.89 -15.18
C VAL A 35 8.11 -28.52 -16.53
N GLN A 36 7.45 -29.68 -16.52
CA GLN A 36 6.95 -30.30 -17.74
C GLN A 36 5.95 -29.37 -18.46
N ALA A 37 5.01 -28.75 -17.73
CA ALA A 37 4.05 -27.84 -18.32
C ALA A 37 4.73 -26.59 -18.92
N LEU A 38 5.69 -25.98 -18.22
CA LEU A 38 6.44 -24.80 -18.66
C LEU A 38 7.33 -25.05 -19.89
N THR A 39 7.79 -26.29 -20.05
CA THR A 39 8.70 -26.68 -21.14
C THR A 39 8.01 -27.40 -22.31
N ALA A 40 6.71 -27.67 -22.17
CA ALA A 40 5.92 -28.39 -23.20
C ALA A 40 5.79 -27.59 -24.50
N GLY A 41 5.78 -28.31 -25.64
CA GLY A 41 5.53 -27.70 -26.94
C GLY A 41 6.75 -27.04 -27.60
N VAL A 42 6.52 -26.31 -28.71
CA VAL A 42 7.54 -25.69 -29.57
C VAL A 42 7.49 -24.15 -29.58
N GLY A 43 6.57 -23.58 -28.75
CA GLY A 43 6.37 -22.14 -28.65
C GLY A 43 7.61 -21.38 -28.15
N ARG A 44 7.58 -20.04 -28.32
CA ARG A 44 8.69 -19.16 -27.88
C ARG A 44 8.88 -19.22 -26.36
N ALA A 45 7.78 -19.20 -25.58
CA ALA A 45 7.82 -19.29 -24.12
C ALA A 45 8.49 -20.60 -23.66
N ALA A 46 8.07 -21.76 -24.19
CA ALA A 46 8.66 -23.05 -23.86
C ALA A 46 10.17 -23.12 -24.20
N LYS A 47 10.60 -22.49 -25.31
CA LYS A 47 12.02 -22.42 -25.67
C LYS A 47 12.82 -21.57 -24.68
N ILE A 48 12.28 -20.42 -24.25
CA ILE A 48 12.94 -19.56 -23.26
C ILE A 48 13.00 -20.30 -21.93
N ASN A 49 11.89 -20.89 -21.46
CA ASN A 49 11.88 -21.66 -20.22
C ASN A 49 12.91 -22.78 -20.17
N ARG A 50 13.10 -23.55 -21.25
CA ARG A 50 14.14 -24.58 -21.31
C ARG A 50 15.55 -24.01 -21.06
N ILE A 51 15.77 -22.74 -21.40
CA ILE A 51 17.06 -22.07 -21.21
C ILE A 51 17.22 -21.58 -19.77
N ILE A 52 16.17 -20.92 -19.22
CA ILE A 52 16.30 -20.20 -17.93
C ILE A 52 15.93 -21.04 -16.72
N LEU A 53 15.05 -22.05 -16.86
CA LEU A 53 14.54 -22.85 -15.73
C LEU A 53 15.63 -23.48 -14.87
N PRO A 54 16.74 -24.00 -15.36
CA PRO A 54 17.79 -24.51 -14.46
C PRO A 54 18.28 -23.51 -13.44
N ALA A 55 18.47 -22.24 -13.84
CA ALA A 55 18.85 -21.16 -12.94
C ALA A 55 17.67 -20.72 -12.05
N VAL A 56 16.48 -20.59 -12.63
CA VAL A 56 15.24 -20.25 -11.90
C VAL A 56 14.97 -21.22 -10.76
N LEU A 57 15.07 -22.53 -11.01
CA LEU A 57 14.84 -23.55 -9.98
C LEU A 57 15.85 -23.44 -8.84
N GLN A 58 17.12 -23.14 -9.16
CA GLN A 58 18.15 -22.93 -8.15
C GLN A 58 17.81 -21.71 -7.27
N TRP A 59 17.46 -20.57 -7.89
CA TRP A 59 17.11 -19.35 -7.14
C TRP A 59 15.82 -19.47 -6.35
N LEU A 60 14.81 -20.19 -6.88
CA LEU A 60 13.60 -20.50 -6.11
C LEU A 60 13.92 -21.35 -4.89
N GLY A 61 14.86 -22.31 -5.02
CA GLY A 61 15.31 -23.16 -3.93
C GLY A 61 16.00 -22.41 -2.79
N GLU A 62 16.55 -21.23 -3.06
CA GLU A 62 17.15 -20.34 -2.02
C GLU A 62 16.10 -19.62 -1.18
N GLY A 63 14.82 -19.62 -1.60
CA GLY A 63 13.72 -18.96 -0.88
C GLY A 63 13.09 -19.83 0.21
N GLN A 64 12.19 -19.22 0.99
CA GLN A 64 11.49 -19.92 2.09
C GLN A 64 10.49 -20.97 1.62
N ASN A 65 9.91 -20.79 0.43
CA ASN A 65 8.91 -21.71 -0.13
C ASN A 65 9.10 -21.84 -1.66
N PRO A 66 10.01 -22.73 -2.09
CA PRO A 66 10.30 -23.00 -3.50
C PRO A 66 9.07 -23.45 -4.31
N ASP A 67 8.22 -24.29 -3.71
CA ASP A 67 6.99 -24.80 -4.36
C ASP A 67 6.03 -23.67 -4.69
N MET A 68 5.81 -22.73 -3.76
CA MET A 68 5.02 -21.54 -4.00
C MET A 68 5.64 -20.66 -5.10
N GLY A 69 6.95 -20.52 -5.08
CA GLY A 69 7.70 -19.76 -6.08
C GLY A 69 7.51 -20.31 -7.49
N LEU A 70 7.65 -21.63 -7.67
CA LEU A 70 7.47 -22.29 -8.96
C LEU A 70 6.01 -22.26 -9.43
N LEU A 71 5.07 -22.43 -8.51
CA LEU A 71 3.64 -22.28 -8.81
C LEU A 71 3.31 -20.87 -9.31
N ASN A 72 3.84 -19.84 -8.63
CA ASN A 72 3.65 -18.44 -9.03
C ASN A 72 4.32 -18.14 -10.39
N TRP A 73 5.51 -18.66 -10.64
CA TRP A 73 6.16 -18.58 -11.95
C TRP A 73 5.28 -19.18 -13.06
N ARG A 74 4.70 -20.36 -12.81
CA ARG A 74 3.78 -20.99 -13.75
C ARG A 74 2.52 -20.15 -13.98
N LYS A 75 1.93 -19.58 -12.94
CA LYS A 75 0.76 -18.69 -13.06
C LYS A 75 1.06 -17.45 -13.92
N LEU A 76 2.23 -16.84 -13.75
CA LEU A 76 2.66 -15.72 -14.59
C LEU A 76 2.66 -16.12 -16.07
N GLU A 77 3.14 -17.32 -16.40
CA GLU A 77 3.14 -17.79 -17.77
C GLU A 77 1.74 -18.11 -18.29
N GLU A 78 0.90 -18.73 -17.47
CA GLU A 78 -0.50 -19.03 -17.82
C GLU A 78 -1.29 -17.74 -18.08
N ASN A 79 -1.05 -16.69 -17.30
CA ASN A 79 -1.74 -15.41 -17.43
C ASN A 79 -1.20 -14.56 -18.61
N PHE A 80 0.11 -14.58 -18.84
CA PHE A 80 0.80 -13.65 -19.74
C PHE A 80 1.64 -14.33 -20.83
N GLY A 81 1.56 -15.64 -20.97
CA GLY A 81 2.41 -16.41 -21.90
C GLY A 81 2.28 -16.01 -23.37
N THR A 82 1.18 -15.37 -23.78
CA THR A 82 1.04 -14.76 -25.11
C THR A 82 1.85 -13.46 -25.25
N GLU A 83 2.13 -12.78 -24.13
CA GLU A 83 2.95 -11.58 -24.03
C GLU A 83 4.40 -11.93 -23.68
N SER A 84 5.02 -12.81 -24.45
CA SER A 84 6.35 -13.37 -24.16
C SER A 84 7.50 -12.34 -24.04
N GLY A 85 7.21 -11.05 -24.07
CA GLY A 85 8.19 -9.97 -23.89
C GLY A 85 8.86 -10.03 -22.53
N TYR A 86 8.12 -10.29 -21.44
CA TYR A 86 8.67 -10.39 -20.09
C TYR A 86 9.63 -11.58 -19.92
N LEU A 87 9.35 -12.74 -20.53
CA LEU A 87 10.26 -13.88 -20.49
C LEU A 87 11.57 -13.59 -21.24
N GLY A 88 11.48 -12.86 -22.36
CA GLY A 88 12.67 -12.39 -23.08
C GLY A 88 13.51 -11.46 -22.22
N PHE A 89 12.87 -10.52 -21.52
CA PHE A 89 13.52 -9.63 -20.56
C PHE A 89 14.20 -10.41 -19.41
N LEU A 90 13.52 -11.39 -18.81
CA LEU A 90 14.09 -12.22 -17.73
C LEU A 90 15.26 -13.09 -18.22
N ARG A 91 15.22 -13.59 -19.46
CA ARG A 91 16.36 -14.31 -20.07
C ARG A 91 17.58 -13.41 -20.21
N ASP A 92 17.36 -12.15 -20.58
CA ASP A 92 18.43 -11.20 -20.92
C ASP A 92 18.91 -10.41 -19.67
N SER A 93 18.12 -10.40 -18.56
CA SER A 93 18.46 -9.76 -17.29
C SER A 93 18.49 -10.78 -16.14
N THR A 94 19.68 -11.27 -15.82
CA THR A 94 19.89 -12.23 -14.72
C THR A 94 19.47 -11.64 -13.38
N SER A 95 19.74 -10.37 -13.12
CA SER A 95 19.36 -9.69 -11.87
C SER A 95 17.85 -9.61 -11.70
N ALA A 96 17.11 -9.26 -12.75
CA ALA A 96 15.64 -9.24 -12.72
C ALA A 96 15.06 -10.63 -12.46
N ALA A 97 15.58 -11.67 -13.12
CA ALA A 97 15.12 -13.04 -12.93
C ALA A 97 15.40 -13.53 -11.49
N GLN A 98 16.56 -13.23 -10.94
CA GLN A 98 16.92 -13.59 -9.57
C GLN A 98 16.03 -12.87 -8.55
N ARG A 99 15.83 -11.57 -8.69
CA ARG A 99 14.90 -10.79 -7.86
C ARG A 99 13.47 -11.34 -7.92
N LEU A 100 12.99 -11.65 -9.13
CA LEU A 100 11.67 -12.24 -9.31
C LEU A 100 11.57 -13.58 -8.57
N CYS A 101 12.51 -14.48 -8.71
CA CYS A 101 12.53 -15.76 -8.01
C CYS A 101 12.51 -15.57 -6.49
N HIS A 102 13.33 -14.66 -5.98
CA HIS A 102 13.34 -14.32 -4.54
C HIS A 102 11.97 -13.84 -4.08
N ILE A 103 11.32 -12.94 -4.81
CA ILE A 103 9.99 -12.42 -4.47
C ILE A 103 8.93 -13.52 -4.49
N LEU A 104 8.89 -14.33 -5.57
CA LEU A 104 7.87 -15.36 -5.76
C LEU A 104 7.95 -16.48 -4.71
N SER A 105 9.15 -16.80 -4.22
CA SER A 105 9.38 -17.83 -3.20
C SER A 105 9.29 -17.35 -1.76
N ASN A 106 9.22 -16.01 -1.52
CA ASN A 106 9.18 -15.43 -0.18
C ASN A 106 7.93 -14.59 0.13
N SER A 107 7.21 -14.11 -0.90
CA SER A 107 6.03 -13.25 -0.70
C SER A 107 4.83 -13.71 -1.52
N ARG A 108 3.81 -14.25 -0.83
CA ARG A 108 2.53 -14.55 -1.47
C ARG A 108 1.84 -13.29 -1.98
N PHE A 109 1.87 -12.22 -1.20
CA PHE A 109 1.23 -10.95 -1.54
C PHE A 109 1.78 -10.38 -2.85
N LEU A 110 3.11 -10.27 -2.98
CA LEU A 110 3.74 -9.74 -4.19
C LEU A 110 3.62 -10.71 -5.37
N GLY A 111 3.68 -12.02 -5.14
CA GLY A 111 3.41 -13.01 -6.16
C GLY A 111 2.01 -12.88 -6.76
N ASP A 112 0.99 -12.68 -5.92
CA ASP A 112 -0.39 -12.45 -6.37
C ASP A 112 -0.56 -11.09 -7.05
N ALA A 113 0.18 -10.05 -6.64
CA ALA A 113 0.19 -8.73 -7.28
C ALA A 113 0.81 -8.80 -8.68
N LEU A 114 2.01 -9.37 -8.82
CA LEU A 114 2.70 -9.55 -10.10
C LEU A 114 1.88 -10.39 -11.09
N ASN A 115 1.10 -11.36 -10.60
CA ASN A 115 0.18 -12.12 -11.45
C ASN A 115 -1.00 -11.30 -12.02
N LYS A 116 -1.17 -10.05 -11.58
CA LYS A 116 -2.17 -9.09 -12.10
C LYS A 116 -1.54 -7.95 -12.89
N SER A 117 -0.23 -7.73 -12.74
CA SER A 117 0.49 -6.54 -13.23
C SER A 117 1.86 -6.95 -13.77
N VAL A 118 1.87 -7.60 -14.94
CA VAL A 118 3.12 -8.13 -15.55
C VAL A 118 4.13 -7.03 -15.91
N GLU A 119 3.64 -5.81 -16.16
CA GLU A 119 4.47 -4.64 -16.43
C GLU A 119 5.42 -4.32 -15.28
N SER A 120 5.02 -4.59 -14.04
CA SER A 120 5.85 -4.39 -12.84
C SER A 120 7.10 -5.28 -12.81
N ILE A 121 7.10 -6.40 -13.55
CA ILE A 121 8.29 -7.25 -13.70
C ILE A 121 9.45 -6.48 -14.34
N SER A 122 9.15 -5.55 -15.24
CA SER A 122 10.19 -4.73 -15.90
C SER A 122 10.95 -3.83 -14.93
N TRP A 123 10.36 -3.46 -13.79
CA TRP A 123 11.01 -2.63 -12.77
C TRP A 123 12.17 -3.36 -12.07
N LEU A 124 12.13 -4.71 -12.05
CA LEU A 124 13.15 -5.51 -11.37
C LEU A 124 14.54 -5.45 -12.06
N GLY A 125 14.61 -4.92 -13.27
CA GLY A 125 15.85 -4.81 -14.03
C GLY A 125 16.72 -3.61 -13.67
N ASP A 126 16.16 -2.61 -12.99
CA ASP A 126 16.82 -1.35 -12.69
C ASP A 126 16.40 -0.82 -11.32
N ASP A 127 17.37 -0.47 -10.47
CA ASP A 127 17.11 0.06 -9.12
C ASP A 127 16.38 1.40 -9.17
N ASP A 128 16.61 2.24 -10.18
CA ASP A 128 15.94 3.53 -10.33
C ASP A 128 14.42 3.35 -10.53
N ASN A 129 14.02 2.30 -11.26
CA ASN A 129 12.60 1.96 -11.46
C ASN A 129 11.91 1.43 -10.20
N LEU A 130 12.70 0.87 -9.28
CA LEU A 130 12.23 0.35 -8.00
C LEU A 130 12.18 1.40 -6.89
N GLN A 131 12.80 2.58 -7.06
CA GLN A 131 12.77 3.62 -6.03
C GLN A 131 11.33 3.99 -5.65
N ALA A 132 11.07 4.08 -4.35
CA ALA A 132 9.81 4.62 -3.85
C ALA A 132 9.65 6.07 -4.32
N ARG A 133 8.44 6.47 -4.70
CA ARG A 133 8.17 7.85 -5.09
C ARG A 133 8.27 8.78 -3.90
N THR A 134 8.82 9.97 -4.12
CA THR A 134 8.83 11.03 -3.09
C THR A 134 7.41 11.55 -2.86
N ARG A 135 7.18 12.17 -1.69
CA ARG A 135 5.89 12.79 -1.37
C ARG A 135 5.48 13.81 -2.43
N GLU A 136 6.40 14.63 -2.92
CA GLU A 136 6.13 15.63 -3.96
C GLU A 136 5.67 14.97 -5.28
N ALA A 137 6.28 13.86 -5.66
CA ALA A 137 5.85 13.12 -6.86
C ALA A 137 4.46 12.51 -6.70
N LEU A 138 4.13 12.03 -5.50
CA LEU A 138 2.80 11.53 -5.16
C LEU A 138 1.76 12.67 -5.17
N ASP A 139 2.10 13.85 -4.63
CA ASP A 139 1.22 15.02 -4.64
C ASP A 139 0.93 15.53 -6.06
N VAL A 140 1.91 15.50 -6.96
CA VAL A 140 1.70 15.80 -8.38
C VAL A 140 0.74 14.81 -9.02
N GLN A 141 0.87 13.54 -8.72
CA GLN A 141 0.01 12.48 -9.28
C GLN A 141 -1.42 12.60 -8.76
N THR A 142 -1.63 12.82 -7.46
CA THR A 142 -2.96 13.00 -6.87
C THR A 142 -3.60 14.30 -7.33
N GLY A 143 -2.83 15.39 -7.48
CA GLY A 143 -3.28 16.66 -8.04
C GLY A 143 -3.81 16.51 -9.47
N SER A 144 -3.09 15.76 -10.32
CA SER A 144 -3.54 15.47 -11.69
C SER A 144 -4.84 14.66 -11.70
N ALA A 145 -5.03 13.74 -10.75
CA ALA A 145 -6.27 12.99 -10.62
C ALA A 145 -7.42 13.89 -10.12
N LEU A 146 -7.17 14.83 -9.21
CA LEU A 146 -8.14 15.84 -8.77
C LEU A 146 -8.65 16.70 -9.94
N GLU A 147 -7.76 17.14 -10.82
CA GLU A 147 -8.14 17.91 -12.01
C GLU A 147 -8.96 17.07 -12.98
N ARG A 148 -8.55 15.83 -13.21
CA ARG A 148 -9.19 14.95 -14.21
C ARG A 148 -10.54 14.41 -13.76
N PHE A 149 -10.68 14.04 -12.49
CA PHE A 149 -11.84 13.33 -11.94
C PHE A 149 -12.58 14.12 -10.85
N GLY A 150 -12.34 15.42 -10.73
CA GLY A 150 -12.89 16.28 -9.68
C GLY A 150 -14.41 16.35 -9.60
N SER A 151 -15.12 15.97 -10.65
CA SER A 151 -16.59 15.93 -10.70
C SER A 151 -17.19 14.52 -10.55
N ASN A 152 -16.37 13.46 -10.43
CA ASN A 152 -16.85 12.08 -10.38
C ASN A 152 -16.17 11.30 -9.25
N ILE A 153 -16.89 11.12 -8.14
CA ILE A 153 -16.39 10.44 -6.94
C ILE A 153 -15.92 9.02 -7.21
N ASN A 154 -16.62 8.27 -8.10
CA ASN A 154 -16.27 6.86 -8.36
C ASN A 154 -14.98 6.73 -9.16
N GLU A 155 -14.79 7.60 -10.17
CA GLU A 155 -13.56 7.63 -10.97
C GLU A 155 -12.38 8.11 -10.12
N PHE A 156 -12.58 9.14 -9.29
CA PHE A 156 -11.58 9.63 -8.37
C PHE A 156 -11.18 8.57 -7.34
N ALA A 157 -12.15 7.93 -6.68
CA ALA A 157 -11.92 6.87 -5.71
C ALA A 157 -11.17 5.68 -6.34
N THR A 158 -11.54 5.28 -7.55
CA THR A 158 -10.85 4.21 -8.30
C THR A 158 -9.40 4.61 -8.58
N SER A 159 -9.16 5.86 -9.01
CA SER A 159 -7.81 6.37 -9.26
C SER A 159 -6.93 6.38 -8.01
N MET A 160 -7.46 6.85 -6.87
CA MET A 160 -6.72 6.88 -5.60
C MET A 160 -6.35 5.47 -5.11
N ARG A 161 -7.28 4.54 -5.20
CA ARG A 161 -7.05 3.14 -4.76
C ARG A 161 -6.11 2.39 -5.70
N ALA A 162 -6.21 2.61 -7.01
CA ALA A 162 -5.27 2.08 -8.00
C ALA A 162 -3.85 2.60 -7.73
N MET A 163 -3.71 3.90 -7.46
CA MET A 163 -2.44 4.50 -7.09
C MET A 163 -1.84 3.83 -5.84
N ARG A 164 -2.65 3.66 -4.77
CA ARG A 164 -2.19 2.94 -3.56
C ARG A 164 -1.68 1.54 -3.91
N ARG A 165 -2.45 0.77 -4.69
CA ARG A 165 -2.06 -0.60 -5.07
C ARG A 165 -0.72 -0.62 -5.80
N HIS A 166 -0.54 0.25 -6.79
CA HIS A 166 0.70 0.33 -7.57
C HIS A 166 1.91 0.76 -6.72
N GLU A 167 1.73 1.76 -5.86
CA GLU A 167 2.85 2.25 -5.05
C GLU A 167 3.21 1.26 -3.92
N ILE A 168 2.25 0.59 -3.30
CA ILE A 168 2.53 -0.49 -2.34
C ILE A 168 3.24 -1.67 -3.01
N GLU A 169 2.84 -2.03 -4.24
CA GLU A 169 3.54 -3.05 -5.04
C GLU A 169 4.98 -2.61 -5.31
N ARG A 170 5.21 -1.39 -5.79
CA ARG A 170 6.55 -0.83 -6.03
C ARG A 170 7.42 -0.86 -4.78
N ILE A 171 6.90 -0.36 -3.66
CA ILE A 171 7.61 -0.34 -2.38
C ILE A 171 7.95 -1.77 -1.92
N GLY A 172 7.03 -2.72 -2.07
CA GLY A 172 7.25 -4.11 -1.73
C GLY A 172 8.32 -4.77 -2.59
N LEU A 173 8.30 -4.55 -3.90
CA LEU A 173 9.33 -5.04 -4.83
C LEU A 173 10.69 -4.42 -4.51
N SER A 174 10.73 -3.12 -4.22
CA SER A 174 11.93 -2.38 -3.84
C SER A 174 12.55 -2.93 -2.56
N TRP A 175 11.73 -3.10 -1.54
CA TRP A 175 12.15 -3.64 -0.23
C TRP A 175 12.67 -5.08 -0.35
N MET A 176 11.94 -5.96 -1.00
CA MET A 176 12.38 -7.36 -1.18
C MET A 176 13.59 -7.50 -2.09
N SER A 177 13.82 -6.52 -2.96
CA SER A 177 15.04 -6.46 -3.80
C SER A 177 16.23 -5.83 -3.08
N GLY A 178 16.08 -5.39 -1.82
CA GLY A 178 17.13 -4.75 -1.03
C GLY A 178 17.51 -3.34 -1.49
N VAL A 179 16.65 -2.68 -2.29
CA VAL A 179 16.88 -1.32 -2.80
C VAL A 179 16.57 -0.27 -1.74
N ILE A 180 15.57 -0.51 -0.89
CA ILE A 180 15.23 0.35 0.25
C ILE A 180 15.25 -0.46 1.54
N SER A 181 15.52 0.24 2.67
CA SER A 181 15.52 -0.36 4.01
C SER A 181 14.09 -0.62 4.54
N ASP A 182 13.98 -1.41 5.62
CA ASP A 182 12.71 -1.62 6.33
C ASP A 182 12.09 -0.29 6.76
N SER A 183 12.89 0.57 7.39
CA SER A 183 12.44 1.89 7.86
C SER A 183 11.96 2.78 6.72
N ASP A 184 12.66 2.77 5.59
CA ASP A 184 12.28 3.61 4.44
C ASP A 184 11.04 3.07 3.72
N SER A 185 10.84 1.73 3.71
CA SER A 185 9.61 1.14 3.18
C SER A 185 8.37 1.57 3.97
N LEU A 186 8.45 1.60 5.31
CA LEU A 186 7.36 2.05 6.19
C LEU A 186 7.05 3.54 6.00
N LYS A 187 8.09 4.38 5.89
CA LYS A 187 7.94 5.81 5.60
C LYS A 187 7.31 6.04 4.23
N ALA A 188 7.79 5.35 3.20
CA ALA A 188 7.26 5.47 1.84
C ALA A 188 5.78 5.06 1.76
N MET A 189 5.39 3.96 2.43
CA MET A 189 3.98 3.58 2.54
C MET A 189 3.15 4.66 3.23
N THR A 190 3.69 5.28 4.30
CA THR A 190 3.02 6.37 4.99
C THR A 190 2.83 7.58 4.08
N ASP A 191 3.83 7.94 3.27
CA ASP A 191 3.74 9.05 2.31
C ASP A 191 2.66 8.79 1.24
N VAL A 192 2.46 7.55 0.81
CA VAL A 192 1.36 7.17 -0.08
C VAL A 192 0.01 7.42 0.58
N TYR A 193 -0.15 7.03 1.86
CA TYR A 193 -1.39 7.27 2.60
C TYR A 193 -1.63 8.75 2.81
N ASP A 194 -0.61 9.52 3.22
CA ASP A 194 -0.70 10.98 3.39
C ASP A 194 -1.16 11.67 2.11
N ALA A 195 -0.56 11.36 0.95
CA ALA A 195 -0.90 11.97 -0.33
C ALA A 195 -2.34 11.65 -0.76
N ILE A 196 -2.78 10.40 -0.59
CA ILE A 196 -4.12 9.97 -0.99
C ILE A 196 -5.19 10.55 -0.06
N ILE A 197 -4.95 10.56 1.25
CA ILE A 197 -5.92 11.08 2.23
C ILE A 197 -6.06 12.59 2.05
N ASP A 198 -4.96 13.32 1.83
CA ASP A 198 -4.99 14.77 1.60
C ASP A 198 -5.74 15.14 0.32
N ALA A 199 -5.46 14.45 -0.78
CA ALA A 199 -6.20 14.66 -2.03
C ALA A 199 -7.68 14.28 -1.90
N SER A 200 -7.99 13.21 -1.16
CA SER A 200 -9.39 12.78 -0.92
C SER A 200 -10.15 13.77 -0.06
N LEU A 201 -9.51 14.34 0.96
CA LEU A 201 -10.09 15.41 1.77
C LEU A 201 -10.30 16.68 0.93
N THR A 202 -9.33 17.04 0.11
CA THR A 202 -9.43 18.19 -0.81
C THR A 202 -10.60 18.02 -1.78
N TRP A 203 -10.76 16.83 -2.36
CA TRP A 203 -11.90 16.51 -3.22
C TRP A 203 -13.21 16.66 -2.46
N ALA A 204 -13.32 16.09 -1.28
CA ALA A 204 -14.55 16.12 -0.46
C ALA A 204 -14.93 17.56 -0.05
N VAL A 205 -13.96 18.39 0.34
CA VAL A 205 -14.19 19.79 0.67
C VAL A 205 -14.70 20.57 -0.55
N ARG A 206 -14.06 20.41 -1.72
CA ARG A 206 -14.50 21.08 -2.97
C ARG A 206 -15.90 20.64 -3.38
N HIS A 207 -16.20 19.37 -3.26
CA HIS A 207 -17.53 18.82 -3.56
C HIS A 207 -18.60 19.41 -2.64
N GLN A 208 -18.34 19.46 -1.34
CA GLN A 208 -19.31 19.98 -0.38
C GLN A 208 -19.47 21.52 -0.45
N ILE A 209 -18.44 22.28 -0.81
CA ILE A 209 -18.59 23.72 -1.11
C ILE A 209 -19.63 23.91 -2.23
N ALA A 210 -19.57 23.10 -3.30
CA ALA A 210 -20.51 23.15 -4.39
C ALA A 210 -21.93 22.71 -3.98
N GLU A 211 -22.04 21.60 -3.22
CA GLU A 211 -23.34 21.07 -2.74
C GLU A 211 -24.05 22.02 -1.77
N PHE A 212 -23.30 22.70 -0.88
CA PHE A 212 -23.86 23.69 0.03
C PHE A 212 -24.16 25.03 -0.66
N GLY A 213 -23.69 25.24 -1.89
CA GLY A 213 -23.86 26.48 -2.63
C GLY A 213 -23.16 27.68 -1.99
N VAL A 214 -22.03 27.46 -1.32
CA VAL A 214 -21.24 28.50 -0.66
C VAL A 214 -19.98 28.84 -1.46
N GLU A 215 -19.44 30.06 -1.27
CA GLU A 215 -18.20 30.47 -1.95
C GLU A 215 -16.96 29.94 -1.26
N THR A 216 -17.01 29.82 0.08
CA THR A 216 -15.91 29.34 0.93
C THR A 216 -16.41 28.25 1.86
N ALA A 217 -15.50 27.39 2.32
CA ALA A 217 -15.82 26.33 3.25
C ALA A 217 -16.28 26.92 4.59
N PRO A 218 -17.45 26.53 5.12
CA PRO A 218 -17.93 26.97 6.44
C PRO A 218 -17.08 26.46 7.62
N ALA A 219 -16.16 25.52 7.38
CA ALA A 219 -15.24 25.00 8.38
C ALA A 219 -13.90 24.57 7.74
N GLY A 220 -12.81 24.85 8.41
CA GLY A 220 -11.53 24.20 8.22
C GLY A 220 -11.57 22.78 8.81
N ILE A 221 -11.00 21.79 8.09
CA ILE A 221 -10.99 20.39 8.55
C ILE A 221 -9.57 19.86 8.45
N THR A 222 -9.14 19.13 9.49
CA THR A 222 -7.83 18.48 9.53
C THR A 222 -7.92 17.01 9.90
N VAL A 223 -6.97 16.24 9.39
CA VAL A 223 -6.72 14.83 9.72
C VAL A 223 -5.47 14.74 10.58
N ILE A 224 -5.62 14.22 11.78
CA ILE A 224 -4.51 13.88 12.69
C ILE A 224 -4.27 12.39 12.61
N ALA A 225 -3.14 11.99 12.04
CA ALA A 225 -2.71 10.59 12.01
C ALA A 225 -2.33 10.10 13.40
N MET A 226 -2.74 8.87 13.71
CA MET A 226 -2.56 8.22 15.00
C MET A 226 -1.87 6.85 14.82
N GLY A 227 -1.62 6.14 15.89
CA GLY A 227 -1.15 4.76 15.85
C GLY A 227 0.11 4.57 14.98
N ARG A 228 0.11 3.53 14.14
CA ARG A 228 1.20 3.28 13.18
C ARG A 228 1.27 4.35 12.09
N TYR A 229 0.12 4.83 11.65
CA TYR A 229 0.05 5.88 10.65
C TYR A 229 0.66 7.19 11.18
N GLY A 230 0.36 7.57 12.42
CA GLY A 230 0.99 8.73 13.07
C GLY A 230 2.50 8.57 13.28
N GLY A 231 2.95 7.37 13.64
CA GLY A 231 4.37 7.04 13.82
C GLY A 231 5.19 6.89 12.54
N ARG A 232 4.59 7.06 11.35
CA ARG A 232 5.19 6.78 10.04
C ARG A 232 5.68 5.33 9.89
N GLU A 233 4.85 4.38 10.39
CA GLU A 233 5.12 2.95 10.44
C GLU A 233 4.03 2.13 9.73
N VAL A 234 3.37 2.70 8.71
CA VAL A 234 2.38 1.99 7.89
C VAL A 234 3.04 0.82 7.17
N ASN A 235 2.43 -0.35 7.27
CA ASN A 235 2.87 -1.55 6.57
C ASN A 235 1.79 -2.08 5.61
N PHE A 236 2.05 -3.22 4.95
CA PHE A 236 1.16 -3.81 3.92
C PHE A 236 -0.27 -4.10 4.40
N SER A 237 -0.46 -4.35 5.70
CA SER A 237 -1.76 -4.69 6.32
C SER A 237 -2.28 -3.62 7.28
N SER A 238 -1.62 -2.47 7.37
CA SER A 238 -2.07 -1.38 8.25
C SER A 238 -3.29 -0.68 7.68
N ASP A 239 -4.21 -0.37 8.57
CA ASP A 239 -5.18 0.69 8.45
C ASP A 239 -4.54 2.07 8.72
N ALA A 240 -5.27 3.13 8.40
CA ALA A 240 -4.90 4.50 8.71
C ALA A 240 -5.69 4.95 9.95
N ASP A 241 -5.09 4.79 11.13
CA ASP A 241 -5.65 5.34 12.37
C ASP A 241 -5.66 6.87 12.32
N ALA A 242 -6.80 7.52 12.53
CA ALA A 242 -6.88 8.98 12.49
C ALA A 242 -7.95 9.56 13.39
N ILE A 243 -7.80 10.85 13.71
CA ILE A 243 -8.82 11.71 14.29
C ILE A 243 -9.15 12.83 13.32
N LEU A 244 -10.42 13.14 13.14
CA LEU A 244 -10.89 14.22 12.29
C LEU A 244 -11.41 15.36 13.14
N ILE A 245 -10.86 16.56 12.93
CA ILE A 245 -11.18 17.77 13.70
C ILE A 245 -11.61 18.85 12.74
N TYR A 246 -12.61 19.65 13.12
CA TYR A 246 -12.97 20.85 12.37
C TYR A 246 -13.00 22.09 13.25
N ARG A 247 -12.84 23.25 12.64
CA ARG A 247 -13.04 24.57 13.24
C ARG A 247 -13.98 25.37 12.33
N PRO A 248 -15.10 25.93 12.88
CA PRO A 248 -15.94 26.84 12.11
C PRO A 248 -15.11 28.01 11.56
N ALA A 249 -15.45 28.50 10.38
CA ALA A 249 -14.94 29.78 9.89
C ALA A 249 -15.52 30.92 10.72
N ASP A 250 -14.83 32.06 10.81
CA ASP A 250 -15.18 33.18 11.71
C ASP A 250 -16.60 33.72 11.51
N ASP A 251 -17.14 33.65 10.27
CA ASP A 251 -18.44 34.14 9.87
C ASP A 251 -19.50 33.03 9.66
N ALA A 252 -19.14 31.78 9.94
CA ALA A 252 -20.01 30.63 9.71
C ALA A 252 -20.88 30.33 10.95
N ASP A 253 -22.12 29.91 10.69
CA ASP A 253 -22.98 29.33 11.73
C ASP A 253 -22.45 27.97 12.19
N ASP A 254 -22.37 27.71 13.49
CA ASP A 254 -21.86 26.46 14.06
C ASP A 254 -22.62 25.24 13.57
N GLY A 255 -23.94 25.35 13.37
CA GLY A 255 -24.78 24.27 12.84
C GLY A 255 -24.43 23.95 11.39
N GLN A 256 -24.21 24.99 10.57
CA GLN A 256 -23.77 24.83 9.19
C GLN A 256 -22.35 24.23 9.11
N ALA A 257 -21.42 24.74 9.90
CA ALA A 257 -20.04 24.22 9.97
C ALA A 257 -20.02 22.73 10.36
N ASN A 258 -20.80 22.33 11.36
CA ASN A 258 -20.93 20.92 11.77
C ASN A 258 -21.53 20.05 10.66
N ALA A 259 -22.62 20.51 10.01
CA ALA A 259 -23.26 19.78 8.92
C ALA A 259 -22.28 19.60 7.73
N PHE A 260 -21.56 20.66 7.38
CA PHE A 260 -20.52 20.63 6.34
C PHE A 260 -19.41 19.64 6.67
N ALA A 261 -18.83 19.71 7.87
CA ALA A 261 -17.75 18.80 8.30
C ALA A 261 -18.18 17.32 8.26
N LYS A 262 -19.41 17.02 8.71
CA LYS A 262 -19.96 15.65 8.64
C LYS A 262 -20.07 15.15 7.20
N LYS A 263 -20.53 15.98 6.27
CA LYS A 263 -20.67 15.62 4.87
C LYS A 263 -19.31 15.44 4.18
N VAL A 264 -18.33 16.27 4.50
CA VAL A 264 -16.95 16.09 4.03
C VAL A 264 -16.39 14.75 4.50
N VAL A 265 -16.59 14.37 5.76
CA VAL A 265 -16.13 13.08 6.28
C VAL A 265 -16.86 11.90 5.64
N GLU A 266 -18.14 12.05 5.33
CA GLU A 266 -18.91 11.05 4.59
C GLU A 266 -18.30 10.81 3.19
N ASP A 267 -18.02 11.88 2.44
CA ASP A 267 -17.37 11.80 1.13
C ASP A 267 -15.96 11.21 1.20
N LEU A 268 -15.14 11.67 2.15
CA LEU A 268 -13.80 11.14 2.39
C LEU A 268 -13.84 9.61 2.59
N ARG A 269 -14.72 9.14 3.45
CA ARG A 269 -14.91 7.70 3.69
C ARG A 269 -15.42 6.97 2.45
N ASN A 270 -16.32 7.56 1.69
CA ASN A 270 -16.81 6.97 0.44
C ASN A 270 -15.68 6.82 -0.59
N ILE A 271 -14.80 7.80 -0.73
CA ILE A 271 -13.62 7.71 -1.60
C ILE A 271 -12.70 6.57 -1.14
N LEU A 272 -12.38 6.52 0.15
CA LEU A 272 -11.39 5.59 0.68
C LEU A 272 -11.95 4.17 0.87
N GLN A 273 -13.20 4.03 1.35
CA GLN A 273 -13.78 2.76 1.82
C GLN A 273 -15.09 2.36 1.11
N GLY A 274 -15.69 3.25 0.33
CA GLY A 274 -16.96 3.01 -0.36
C GLY A 274 -16.90 1.82 -1.33
N PRO A 275 -18.02 1.33 -1.83
CA PRO A 275 -18.06 0.20 -2.74
C PRO A 275 -17.41 0.58 -4.07
N THR A 276 -16.29 -0.07 -4.38
CA THR A 276 -15.68 -0.07 -5.70
C THR A 276 -15.52 -1.50 -6.15
N THR A 277 -15.62 -1.74 -7.45
CA THR A 277 -15.68 -3.11 -7.99
C THR A 277 -14.32 -3.77 -8.12
N LEU A 278 -13.22 -3.03 -8.27
CA LEU A 278 -11.95 -3.57 -8.70
C LEU A 278 -10.77 -3.28 -7.76
N GLU A 279 -10.74 -2.13 -7.10
CA GLU A 279 -9.60 -1.73 -6.28
C GLU A 279 -9.87 -1.93 -4.78
N PRO A 280 -8.88 -2.44 -4.02
CA PRO A 280 -9.07 -2.68 -2.59
C PRO A 280 -9.26 -1.36 -1.83
N LYS A 281 -10.06 -1.42 -0.78
CA LYS A 281 -10.32 -0.29 0.13
C LYS A 281 -9.04 0.20 0.80
N ILE A 282 -9.03 1.49 1.15
CA ILE A 282 -8.06 2.08 2.05
C ILE A 282 -8.79 2.25 3.39
N GLU A 283 -8.47 1.41 4.36
CA GLU A 283 -9.15 1.42 5.66
C GLU A 283 -8.70 2.67 6.45
N LEU A 284 -9.64 3.61 6.65
CA LEU A 284 -9.50 4.75 7.53
C LEU A 284 -10.18 4.42 8.85
N ASP A 285 -9.40 4.11 9.87
CA ASP A 285 -9.88 3.79 11.21
C ASP A 285 -9.95 5.06 12.07
N LEU A 286 -11.13 5.36 12.56
CA LEU A 286 -11.42 6.53 13.39
C LEU A 286 -11.69 6.14 14.86
N ASP A 287 -11.41 4.90 15.26
CA ASP A 287 -11.77 4.38 16.58
C ASP A 287 -10.90 4.94 17.74
N LEU A 288 -9.77 5.57 17.41
CA LEU A 288 -8.93 6.29 18.39
C LEU A 288 -9.42 7.73 18.70
N ARG A 289 -10.56 8.14 18.12
CA ARG A 289 -11.17 9.45 18.42
C ARG A 289 -11.73 9.53 19.84
N PRO A 290 -11.94 10.74 20.40
CA PRO A 290 -12.61 10.94 21.69
C PRO A 290 -13.91 10.14 21.81
N GLU A 291 -14.09 9.42 22.92
CA GLU A 291 -15.18 8.46 23.19
C GLU A 291 -15.15 7.19 22.30
N GLY A 292 -14.08 6.98 21.55
CA GLY A 292 -13.92 5.80 20.68
C GLY A 292 -15.07 5.66 19.69
N LYS A 293 -15.58 4.44 19.53
CA LYS A 293 -16.70 4.13 18.60
C LYS A 293 -18.01 4.88 18.89
N ASN A 294 -18.18 5.38 20.10
CA ASN A 294 -19.40 6.08 20.53
C ASN A 294 -19.37 7.58 20.20
N GLY A 295 -18.19 8.14 19.99
CA GLY A 295 -18.02 9.56 19.66
C GLY A 295 -18.35 9.89 18.20
N PRO A 296 -18.62 11.17 17.89
CA PRO A 296 -18.84 11.61 16.51
C PRO A 296 -17.60 11.38 15.65
N LEU A 297 -17.79 11.07 14.35
CA LEU A 297 -16.68 10.82 13.41
C LEU A 297 -15.78 12.03 13.19
N VAL A 298 -16.33 13.24 13.31
CA VAL A 298 -15.59 14.50 13.28
C VAL A 298 -16.07 15.37 14.43
N ARG A 299 -15.15 16.02 15.14
CA ARG A 299 -15.43 16.82 16.32
C ARG A 299 -14.89 18.24 16.14
N SER A 300 -15.58 19.25 16.70
CA SER A 300 -15.03 20.61 16.69
C SER A 300 -13.81 20.72 17.59
N TYR A 301 -12.90 21.63 17.25
CA TYR A 301 -11.69 21.90 18.03
C TYR A 301 -12.03 22.18 19.50
N ALA A 302 -12.98 23.11 19.76
CA ALA A 302 -13.40 23.45 21.12
C ALA A 302 -13.94 22.23 21.90
N SER A 303 -14.71 21.35 21.24
CA SER A 303 -15.20 20.14 21.89
C SER A 303 -14.09 19.10 22.13
N CYS A 304 -13.04 19.06 21.29
CA CYS A 304 -11.86 18.25 21.56
C CYS A 304 -11.10 18.76 22.78
N GLU A 305 -10.87 20.06 22.86
CA GLU A 305 -10.20 20.74 23.98
C GLU A 305 -10.89 20.42 25.30
N GLU A 306 -12.19 20.69 25.41
CA GLU A 306 -12.98 20.37 26.59
C GLU A 306 -12.94 18.89 26.99
N TYR A 307 -12.99 17.99 25.98
CA TYR A 307 -12.94 16.55 26.23
C TYR A 307 -11.59 16.10 26.80
N TYR A 308 -10.49 16.50 26.16
CA TYR A 308 -9.17 16.10 26.60
C TYR A 308 -8.74 16.73 27.93
N GLU A 309 -9.25 17.90 28.26
CA GLU A 309 -9.03 18.53 29.56
C GLU A 309 -9.75 17.80 30.69
N SER A 310 -10.99 17.35 30.46
CA SER A 310 -11.89 16.94 31.55
C SER A 310 -12.18 15.44 31.58
N TRP A 311 -12.19 14.74 30.44
CA TRP A 311 -12.78 13.39 30.32
C TRP A 311 -11.86 12.33 29.76
N ALA A 312 -10.74 12.70 29.12
CA ALA A 312 -9.88 11.74 28.45
C ALA A 312 -9.29 10.71 29.41
N SER A 313 -9.51 9.45 29.10
CA SER A 313 -8.94 8.32 29.82
C SER A 313 -7.45 8.14 29.49
N THR A 314 -6.72 7.37 30.30
CA THR A 314 -5.28 7.14 30.13
C THR A 314 -4.92 6.58 28.74
N TRP A 315 -5.71 5.65 28.23
CA TRP A 315 -5.44 5.06 26.91
C TRP A 315 -5.58 6.07 25.75
N GLU A 316 -6.53 7.04 25.86
CA GLU A 316 -6.70 8.10 24.86
C GLU A 316 -5.53 9.07 24.87
N ARG A 317 -5.00 9.39 26.07
CA ARG A 317 -3.77 10.18 26.21
C ARG A 317 -2.56 9.44 25.61
N GLN A 318 -2.45 8.12 25.86
CA GLN A 318 -1.40 7.29 25.24
C GLN A 318 -1.52 7.24 23.71
N ALA A 319 -2.73 7.19 23.16
CA ALA A 319 -2.95 7.22 21.72
C ALA A 319 -2.38 8.49 21.06
N LEU A 320 -2.43 9.64 21.77
CA LEU A 320 -1.85 10.90 21.28
C LEU A 320 -0.32 10.88 21.13
N LEU A 321 0.42 9.95 21.76
CA LEU A 321 1.87 9.91 21.69
C LEU A 321 2.41 9.90 20.26
N ARG A 322 1.66 9.34 19.31
CA ARG A 322 2.01 9.27 17.89
C ARG A 322 1.21 10.24 17.02
N ALA A 323 0.45 11.16 17.63
CA ALA A 323 -0.36 12.12 16.88
C ALA A 323 0.50 13.01 15.98
N ARG A 324 0.13 13.12 14.72
CA ARG A 324 0.84 13.88 13.68
C ARG A 324 -0.17 14.48 12.70
N TYR A 325 0.13 15.67 12.17
CA TYR A 325 -0.57 16.21 11.00
C TYR A 325 -0.44 15.26 9.81
N ALA A 326 -1.54 14.97 9.13
CA ALA A 326 -1.57 14.17 7.92
C ALA A 326 -2.13 14.93 6.71
N ALA A 327 -3.25 15.64 6.87
CA ALA A 327 -3.96 16.26 5.76
C ALA A 327 -4.84 17.43 6.20
N GLY A 328 -5.19 18.31 5.24
CA GLY A 328 -6.15 19.38 5.39
C GLY A 328 -5.59 20.64 6.03
N ASP A 329 -6.33 21.26 6.95
CA ASP A 329 -5.96 22.52 7.60
C ASP A 329 -4.76 22.35 8.55
N ALA A 330 -3.60 22.81 8.09
CA ALA A 330 -2.34 22.68 8.82
C ALA A 330 -2.27 23.59 10.06
N GLU A 331 -2.95 24.74 10.05
CA GLU A 331 -2.98 25.64 11.19
C GLU A 331 -3.84 25.06 12.33
N LEU A 332 -5.01 24.54 11.99
CA LEU A 332 -5.86 23.81 12.92
C LEU A 332 -5.14 22.58 13.52
N ALA A 333 -4.43 21.82 12.67
CA ALA A 333 -3.62 20.69 13.14
C ALA A 333 -2.52 21.12 14.11
N ARG A 334 -1.80 22.18 13.79
CA ARG A 334 -0.76 22.73 14.67
C ARG A 334 -1.33 23.13 16.02
N ASP A 335 -2.45 23.84 16.02
CA ASP A 335 -3.11 24.27 17.26
C ASP A 335 -3.52 23.05 18.10
N PHE A 336 -4.11 22.02 17.50
CA PHE A 336 -4.45 20.79 18.21
C PHE A 336 -3.20 20.10 18.79
N LEU A 337 -2.15 19.97 18.01
CA LEU A 337 -0.94 19.28 18.45
C LEU A 337 -0.25 20.03 19.59
N ILE A 338 -0.13 21.37 19.51
CA ILE A 338 0.57 22.17 20.51
C ILE A 338 -0.28 22.36 21.78
N ASN A 339 -1.57 22.70 21.63
CA ASN A 339 -2.37 23.12 22.78
C ASN A 339 -3.09 21.96 23.47
N ILE A 340 -3.40 20.87 22.76
CA ILE A 340 -4.13 19.72 23.30
C ILE A 340 -3.21 18.50 23.46
N ALA A 341 -2.54 18.06 22.37
CA ALA A 341 -1.80 16.82 22.41
C ALA A 341 -0.49 16.91 23.21
N ASP A 342 0.32 17.96 23.01
CA ASP A 342 1.64 18.11 23.68
C ASP A 342 1.57 18.17 25.19
N PRO A 343 0.65 18.91 25.82
CA PRO A 343 0.51 18.88 27.27
C PRO A 343 0.16 17.51 27.87
N LEU A 344 -0.54 16.68 27.10
CA LEU A 344 -0.95 15.34 27.53
C LEU A 344 0.13 14.29 27.34
N ARG A 345 0.92 14.39 26.28
CA ARG A 345 1.98 13.43 25.96
C ARG A 345 3.33 13.77 26.57
N TYR A 346 3.53 15.04 26.98
CA TYR A 346 4.76 15.52 27.63
C TYR A 346 4.41 16.28 28.92
N PRO A 347 3.81 15.61 29.95
CA PRO A 347 3.43 16.28 31.17
C PRO A 347 4.66 16.85 31.86
N THR A 348 4.58 18.10 32.29
CA THR A 348 5.64 18.80 33.03
C THR A 348 5.66 18.48 34.53
N THR A 349 4.61 17.81 35.03
CA THR A 349 4.51 17.35 36.41
C THR A 349 4.95 15.90 36.54
N GLU A 350 5.68 15.58 37.64
CA GLU A 350 5.99 14.19 37.97
C GLU A 350 4.69 13.40 38.12
N LEU A 351 4.59 12.27 37.40
CA LEU A 351 3.47 11.34 37.54
C LEU A 351 3.48 10.81 38.99
N THR A 352 2.35 10.86 39.66
CA THR A 352 2.21 10.20 40.96
C THR A 352 2.04 8.69 40.77
N GLU A 353 2.45 7.87 41.76
CA GLU A 353 2.33 6.39 41.69
C GLU A 353 0.89 5.90 41.44
N ALA A 354 -0.11 6.78 41.50
CA ALA A 354 -1.52 6.50 41.28
C ALA A 354 -2.02 6.83 39.85
N GLU A 355 -1.20 7.47 39.02
CA GLU A 355 -1.47 7.84 37.62
C GLU A 355 -0.70 6.93 36.66
#